data_0bf5edaeda96f8052cb7500fca7bba0f
#
_entry.id   0bf5edaeda96f8052cb7500fca7bba0f
#
_cell.length_a   1.000
_cell.length_b   1.000
_cell.length_c   1.000
_cell.angle_alpha   90.00
_cell.angle_beta   90.00
_cell.angle_gamma   90.00
#
_symmetry.space_group_name_H-M   'P 1'
#
loop_
_entity.id
_entity.type
_entity.pdbx_description
1 polymer ?
#
loop_
_entity_poly.entity_id
_entity_poly.type
_entity_poly.pdbx_seq_one_letter_code
_entity_poly.pdbx_strand_id
1 'polypeptide(L)'
;MIKLLCLDVDGTLTDGKLHFSFDINLGKSYEIMKSFSVKDGLGIAYWNKMGRSVAIITGRNSPIIEHRAKEIGISYVFMGIKDKGKCVRELQQKLNIDSSACAAIGDDLNDISMFNEVALKFAPNDCVNEISNIAIKLNNNGGDGAIRETIEYILKQEDMYEEFIKYWK
;
A
#
# COMPACT_ATOMS: atom_id res chain seq x y z
N MET A 1 5.58 7.41 -16.48
CA MET A 1 4.20 7.17 -15.97
C MET A 1 4.19 5.91 -15.11
N ILE A 2 3.73 6.01 -13.87
CA ILE A 2 3.63 4.88 -12.93
C ILE A 2 2.40 4.05 -13.27
N LYS A 3 2.57 2.74 -13.38
CA LYS A 3 1.52 1.76 -13.73
C LYS A 3 1.18 0.81 -12.58
N LEU A 4 2.14 0.57 -11.67
CA LEU A 4 1.99 -0.31 -10.52
C LEU A 4 2.32 0.44 -9.24
N LEU A 5 1.42 0.39 -8.26
CA LEU A 5 1.62 0.86 -6.90
C LEU A 5 1.60 -0.32 -5.93
N CYS A 6 2.74 -0.60 -5.28
CA CYS A 6 2.88 -1.63 -4.25
C CYS A 6 2.67 -1.03 -2.86
N LEU A 7 1.81 -1.64 -2.06
CA LEU A 7 1.45 -1.19 -0.73
C LEU A 7 1.89 -2.21 0.32
N ASP A 8 2.60 -1.76 1.34
CA ASP A 8 2.59 -2.45 2.63
C ASP A 8 1.24 -2.25 3.33
N VAL A 9 0.99 -2.97 4.41
CA VAL A 9 -0.29 -2.94 5.13
C VAL A 9 -0.15 -2.35 6.52
N ASP A 10 0.57 -3.02 7.43
CA ASP A 10 0.57 -2.67 8.84
C ASP A 10 1.48 -1.46 9.11
N GLY A 11 0.91 -0.29 9.38
CA GLY A 11 1.62 0.99 9.48
C GLY A 11 1.58 1.84 8.20
N THR A 12 1.02 1.31 7.11
CA THR A 12 0.94 1.97 5.80
C THR A 12 -0.51 2.11 5.34
N LEU A 13 -1.16 1.02 4.91
CA LEU A 13 -2.60 1.00 4.57
C LEU A 13 -3.48 1.06 5.83
N THR A 14 -2.96 0.60 6.97
CA THR A 14 -3.56 0.68 8.30
C THR A 14 -2.70 1.53 9.24
N ASP A 15 -3.22 1.82 10.43
CA ASP A 15 -2.51 2.53 11.50
C ASP A 15 -1.46 1.68 12.24
N GLY A 16 -1.21 0.45 11.78
CA GLY A 16 -0.20 -0.47 12.34
C GLY A 16 -0.60 -1.11 13.68
N LYS A 17 -1.73 -0.74 14.26
CA LYS A 17 -2.17 -1.29 15.55
C LYS A 17 -2.78 -2.67 15.39
N LEU A 18 -2.49 -3.53 16.35
CA LEU A 18 -3.00 -4.90 16.40
C LEU A 18 -4.07 -5.02 17.48
N HIS A 19 -5.27 -5.43 17.10
CA HIS A 19 -6.40 -5.64 18.00
C HIS A 19 -6.75 -7.12 18.04
N PHE A 20 -6.54 -7.74 19.20
CA PHE A 20 -6.81 -9.17 19.40
C PHE A 20 -7.89 -9.41 20.42
N SER A 21 -8.72 -10.44 20.17
CA SER A 21 -9.50 -11.13 21.20
C SER A 21 -8.81 -12.44 21.55
N PHE A 22 -8.86 -12.85 22.81
CA PHE A 22 -8.33 -14.12 23.28
C PHE A 22 -9.48 -15.01 23.76
N ASP A 23 -9.63 -16.17 23.11
CA ASP A 23 -10.58 -17.19 23.55
C ASP A 23 -9.89 -18.07 24.59
N ILE A 24 -10.30 -17.93 25.86
CA ILE A 24 -9.71 -18.67 26.98
C ILE A 24 -9.98 -20.18 26.91
N ASN A 25 -11.10 -20.59 26.30
CA ASN A 25 -11.46 -22.02 26.20
C ASN A 25 -10.65 -22.74 25.12
N LEU A 26 -10.32 -22.03 24.04
CA LEU A 26 -9.53 -22.56 22.93
C LEU A 26 -8.04 -22.27 23.05
N GLY A 27 -7.63 -21.41 24.00
CA GLY A 27 -6.25 -20.96 24.15
C GLY A 27 -5.71 -20.24 22.91
N LYS A 28 -6.57 -19.58 22.14
CA LYS A 28 -6.21 -18.94 20.87
C LYS A 28 -6.57 -17.45 20.86
N SER A 29 -5.70 -16.66 20.22
CA SER A 29 -5.99 -15.26 19.91
C SER A 29 -6.36 -15.10 18.44
N TYR A 30 -7.28 -14.16 18.20
CA TYR A 30 -7.78 -13.80 16.87
C TYR A 30 -7.64 -12.31 16.67
N GLU A 31 -7.12 -11.89 15.53
CA GLU A 31 -7.18 -10.49 15.12
C GLU A 31 -8.63 -10.13 14.81
N ILE A 32 -9.14 -9.08 15.46
CA ILE A 32 -10.56 -8.73 15.40
C ILE A 32 -10.84 -7.42 14.66
N MET A 33 -9.83 -6.57 14.48
CA MET A 33 -10.02 -5.26 13.87
C MET A 33 -8.73 -4.73 13.26
N LYS A 34 -8.87 -4.00 12.16
CA LYS A 34 -7.88 -3.07 11.59
C LYS A 34 -8.58 -1.77 11.19
N SER A 35 -7.87 -0.65 11.34
CA SER A 35 -8.36 0.68 10.95
C SER A 35 -7.86 1.06 9.56
N PHE A 36 -8.76 1.51 8.69
CA PHE A 36 -8.47 1.95 7.33
C PHE A 36 -9.01 3.35 7.08
N SER A 37 -8.36 4.12 6.23
CA SER A 37 -8.90 5.39 5.75
C SER A 37 -9.82 5.20 4.54
N VAL A 38 -10.99 5.82 4.56
CA VAL A 38 -11.88 5.87 3.38
C VAL A 38 -11.27 6.69 2.25
N LYS A 39 -10.39 7.66 2.58
CA LYS A 39 -9.68 8.48 1.59
C LYS A 39 -8.79 7.64 0.69
N ASP A 40 -8.11 6.64 1.27
CA ASP A 40 -7.24 5.71 0.55
C ASP A 40 -8.03 4.87 -0.45
N GLY A 41 -9.20 4.36 -0.02
CA GLY A 41 -10.09 3.59 -0.90
C GLY A 41 -10.55 4.39 -2.12
N LEU A 42 -10.87 5.68 -1.95
CA LEU A 42 -11.27 6.55 -3.06
C LEU A 42 -10.12 6.82 -4.03
N GLY A 43 -8.90 7.03 -3.52
CA GLY A 43 -7.69 7.16 -4.36
C GLY A 43 -7.42 5.90 -5.18
N ILE A 44 -7.49 4.73 -4.53
CA ILE A 44 -7.29 3.42 -5.18
C ILE A 44 -8.34 3.16 -6.26
N ALA A 45 -9.61 3.50 -5.99
CA ALA A 45 -10.69 3.34 -6.98
C ALA A 45 -10.41 4.13 -8.26
N TYR A 46 -9.96 5.37 -8.13
CA TYR A 46 -9.58 6.18 -9.30
C TYR A 46 -8.36 5.62 -10.03
N TRP A 47 -7.32 5.19 -9.27
CA TRP A 47 -6.12 4.56 -9.83
C TRP A 47 -6.46 3.35 -10.69
N ASN A 48 -7.33 2.47 -10.18
CA ASN A 48 -7.84 1.30 -10.90
C ASN A 48 -8.62 1.69 -12.17
N LYS A 49 -9.46 2.75 -12.08
CA LYS A 49 -10.21 3.26 -13.24
C LYS A 49 -9.31 3.75 -14.35
N MET A 50 -8.13 4.27 -14.04
CA MET A 50 -7.13 4.66 -15.04
C MET A 50 -6.44 3.45 -15.72
N GLY A 51 -6.85 2.22 -15.41
CA GLY A 51 -6.22 0.98 -15.90
C GLY A 51 -4.85 0.69 -15.27
N ARG A 52 -4.54 1.33 -14.14
CA ARG A 52 -3.31 1.10 -13.38
C ARG A 52 -3.54 0.02 -12.32
N SER A 53 -2.47 -0.62 -11.87
CA SER A 53 -2.52 -1.71 -10.90
C SER A 53 -2.12 -1.27 -9.51
N VAL A 54 -2.77 -1.87 -8.50
CA VAL A 54 -2.38 -1.79 -7.09
C VAL A 54 -2.10 -3.21 -6.59
N ALA A 55 -1.04 -3.37 -5.81
CA ALA A 55 -0.70 -4.63 -5.16
C ALA A 55 -0.51 -4.43 -3.65
N ILE A 56 -1.11 -5.28 -2.84
CA ILE A 56 -0.80 -5.43 -1.43
C ILE A 56 0.29 -6.49 -1.27
N ILE A 57 1.36 -6.16 -0.53
CA ILE A 57 2.48 -7.05 -0.23
C ILE A 57 2.79 -6.95 1.26
N THR A 58 2.32 -7.92 2.05
CA THR A 58 2.44 -7.89 3.52
C THR A 58 3.04 -9.18 4.08
N GLY A 59 3.79 -9.05 5.18
CA GLY A 59 4.36 -10.19 5.92
C GLY A 59 3.33 -10.98 6.73
N ARG A 60 2.16 -10.43 6.98
CA ARG A 60 1.11 -11.05 7.80
C ARG A 60 -0.01 -11.63 6.96
N ASN A 61 -0.68 -12.65 7.50
CA ASN A 61 -1.93 -13.17 6.94
C ASN A 61 -3.09 -12.59 7.76
N SER A 62 -4.08 -12.02 7.09
CA SER A 62 -5.26 -11.45 7.75
C SER A 62 -6.48 -11.51 6.82
N PRO A 63 -7.56 -12.21 7.23
CA PRO A 63 -8.81 -12.22 6.47
C PRO A 63 -9.46 -10.83 6.34
N ILE A 64 -9.14 -9.92 7.28
CA ILE A 64 -9.61 -8.53 7.24
C ILE A 64 -9.01 -7.79 6.04
N ILE A 65 -7.71 -8.04 5.76
CA ILE A 65 -7.01 -7.45 4.60
C ILE A 65 -7.58 -8.01 3.30
N GLU A 66 -7.81 -9.31 3.21
CA GLU A 66 -8.40 -9.94 2.03
C GLU A 66 -9.79 -9.35 1.72
N HIS A 67 -10.63 -9.20 2.75
CA HIS A 67 -11.95 -8.58 2.63
C HIS A 67 -11.84 -7.12 2.15
N ARG A 68 -10.97 -6.32 2.79
CA ARG A 68 -10.77 -4.90 2.42
C ARG A 68 -10.23 -4.74 1.01
N ALA A 69 -9.25 -5.54 0.61
CA ALA A 69 -8.69 -5.51 -0.74
C ALA A 69 -9.76 -5.75 -1.81
N LYS A 70 -10.64 -6.73 -1.58
CA LYS A 70 -11.78 -7.02 -2.48
C LYS A 70 -12.74 -5.85 -2.56
N GLU A 71 -13.08 -5.24 -1.42
CA GLU A 71 -14.01 -4.09 -1.34
C GLU A 71 -13.51 -2.89 -2.14
N ILE A 72 -12.20 -2.57 -2.05
CA ILE A 72 -11.60 -1.41 -2.76
C ILE A 72 -11.01 -1.76 -4.13
N GLY A 73 -11.24 -2.98 -4.62
CA GLY A 73 -10.89 -3.40 -5.98
C GLY A 73 -9.40 -3.68 -6.21
N ILE A 74 -8.65 -4.09 -5.18
CA ILE A 74 -7.25 -4.51 -5.34
C ILE A 74 -7.20 -5.96 -5.78
N SER A 75 -6.65 -6.21 -6.98
CA SER A 75 -6.60 -7.55 -7.58
C SER A 75 -5.37 -8.37 -7.20
N TYR A 76 -4.29 -7.72 -6.77
CA TYR A 76 -3.03 -8.36 -6.42
C TYR A 76 -2.84 -8.30 -4.91
N VAL A 77 -3.03 -9.42 -4.22
CA VAL A 77 -2.92 -9.51 -2.75
C VAL A 77 -1.96 -10.64 -2.41
N PHE A 78 -0.81 -10.27 -1.84
CA PHE A 78 0.23 -11.18 -1.44
C PHE A 78 0.43 -11.07 0.08
N MET A 79 0.05 -12.09 0.81
CA MET A 79 0.14 -12.17 2.26
C MET A 79 1.16 -13.22 2.70
N GLY A 80 1.71 -13.09 3.90
CA GLY A 80 2.73 -14.01 4.43
C GLY A 80 4.08 -13.91 3.70
N ILE A 81 4.34 -12.79 3.03
CA ILE A 81 5.54 -12.57 2.21
C ILE A 81 6.73 -12.20 3.10
N LYS A 82 7.80 -12.99 3.03
CA LYS A 82 9.06 -12.72 3.74
C LYS A 82 10.01 -11.85 2.91
N ASP A 83 10.09 -12.07 1.61
CA ASP A 83 10.90 -11.29 0.67
C ASP A 83 9.98 -10.48 -0.25
N LYS A 84 9.70 -9.23 0.16
CA LYS A 84 8.82 -8.33 -0.60
C LYS A 84 9.44 -7.94 -1.94
N GLY A 85 10.77 -7.81 -2.01
CA GLY A 85 11.46 -7.49 -3.25
C GLY A 85 11.29 -8.58 -4.32
N LYS A 86 11.44 -9.86 -3.93
CA LYS A 86 11.18 -10.98 -4.84
C LYS A 86 9.74 -10.95 -5.34
N CYS A 87 8.78 -10.70 -4.46
CA CYS A 87 7.37 -10.61 -4.83
C CYS A 87 7.12 -9.49 -5.87
N VAL A 88 7.75 -8.32 -5.70
CA VAL A 88 7.65 -7.20 -6.66
C VAL A 88 8.22 -7.61 -8.03
N ARG A 89 9.42 -8.21 -8.08
CA ARG A 89 10.04 -8.66 -9.33
C ARG A 89 9.16 -9.65 -10.09
N GLU A 90 8.59 -10.63 -9.39
CA GLU A 90 7.68 -11.62 -9.99
C GLU A 90 6.41 -10.96 -10.54
N LEU A 91 5.87 -9.97 -9.83
CA LEU A 91 4.71 -9.22 -10.28
C LEU A 91 5.03 -8.31 -11.48
N GLN A 92 6.19 -7.66 -11.50
CA GLN A 92 6.67 -6.88 -12.66
C GLN A 92 6.77 -7.75 -13.91
N GLN A 93 7.36 -8.94 -13.78
CA GLN A 93 7.43 -9.91 -14.90
C GLN A 93 6.04 -10.33 -15.37
N LYS A 94 5.16 -10.68 -14.46
CA LYS A 94 3.76 -11.07 -14.77
C LYS A 94 3.00 -9.99 -15.52
N LEU A 95 3.20 -8.72 -15.14
CA LEU A 95 2.51 -7.58 -15.73
C LEU A 95 3.24 -6.99 -16.95
N ASN A 96 4.45 -7.47 -17.25
CA ASN A 96 5.35 -6.90 -18.25
C ASN A 96 5.56 -5.39 -18.03
N ILE A 97 5.91 -5.03 -16.80
CA ILE A 97 6.12 -3.66 -16.33
C ILE A 97 7.56 -3.50 -15.85
N ASP A 98 8.20 -2.41 -16.25
CA ASP A 98 9.55 -2.04 -15.80
C ASP A 98 9.53 -1.41 -14.40
N SER A 99 10.64 -1.55 -13.66
CA SER A 99 10.82 -0.90 -12.35
C SER A 99 10.61 0.62 -12.41
N SER A 100 10.96 1.26 -13.55
CA SER A 100 10.73 2.69 -13.83
C SER A 100 9.24 3.09 -13.84
N ALA A 101 8.33 2.14 -14.04
CA ALA A 101 6.88 2.33 -14.02
C ALA A 101 6.23 1.85 -12.71
N CYS A 102 7.04 1.59 -11.67
CA CYS A 102 6.58 1.10 -10.37
C CYS A 102 6.85 2.11 -9.26
N ALA A 103 5.90 2.19 -8.33
CA ALA A 103 6.04 2.91 -7.06
C ALA A 103 5.70 1.97 -5.90
N ALA A 104 6.23 2.26 -4.71
CA ALA A 104 5.90 1.55 -3.49
C ALA A 104 5.75 2.52 -2.32
N ILE A 105 4.94 2.13 -1.35
CA ILE A 105 4.83 2.80 -0.05
C ILE A 105 4.94 1.77 1.06
N GLY A 106 5.72 2.11 2.10
CA GLY A 106 5.98 1.27 3.27
C GLY A 106 6.53 2.11 4.41
N ASP A 107 6.53 1.58 5.63
CA ASP A 107 6.84 2.33 6.85
C ASP A 107 8.01 1.77 7.67
N ASP A 108 8.44 0.51 7.44
CA ASP A 108 9.43 -0.15 8.28
C ASP A 108 10.49 -0.91 7.46
N LEU A 109 11.53 -1.40 8.13
CA LEU A 109 12.74 -2.01 7.56
C LEU A 109 12.46 -3.18 6.60
N ASN A 110 11.39 -3.94 6.83
CA ASN A 110 10.96 -5.03 5.95
C ASN A 110 10.50 -4.57 4.55
N ASP A 111 10.31 -3.26 4.34
CA ASP A 111 9.94 -2.66 3.06
C ASP A 111 11.14 -2.30 2.19
N ILE A 112 12.35 -2.27 2.76
CA ILE A 112 13.56 -1.89 2.02
C ILE A 112 13.75 -2.78 0.78
N SER A 113 13.49 -4.09 0.90
CA SER A 113 13.61 -5.00 -0.25
C SER A 113 12.61 -4.67 -1.37
N MET A 114 11.40 -4.26 -1.03
CA MET A 114 10.39 -3.79 -1.98
C MET A 114 10.81 -2.46 -2.64
N PHE A 115 11.35 -1.54 -1.85
CA PHE A 115 11.82 -0.25 -2.35
C PHE A 115 12.96 -0.35 -3.35
N ASN A 116 13.82 -1.37 -3.22
CA ASN A 116 14.93 -1.59 -4.17
C ASN A 116 14.46 -1.98 -5.58
N GLU A 117 13.21 -2.38 -5.74
CA GLU A 117 12.64 -2.85 -7.00
C GLU A 117 11.77 -1.80 -7.72
N VAL A 118 11.66 -0.57 -7.20
CA VAL A 118 10.78 0.46 -7.74
C VAL A 118 11.47 1.79 -7.93
N ALA A 119 10.95 2.62 -8.85
CA ALA A 119 11.50 3.95 -9.12
C ALA A 119 11.09 4.98 -8.07
N LEU A 120 9.83 4.99 -7.63
CA LEU A 120 9.34 5.93 -6.64
C LEU A 120 9.04 5.20 -5.32
N LYS A 121 9.55 5.77 -4.23
CA LYS A 121 9.44 5.24 -2.88
C LYS A 121 8.78 6.27 -2.01
N PHE A 122 7.74 5.87 -1.29
CA PHE A 122 6.98 6.74 -0.39
C PHE A 122 6.94 6.15 1.01
N ALA A 123 6.82 7.01 1.99
CA ALA A 123 6.69 6.62 3.39
C ALA A 123 5.65 7.48 4.11
N PRO A 124 4.78 6.90 4.94
CA PRO A 124 3.91 7.66 5.83
C PRO A 124 4.72 8.57 6.77
N ASN A 125 4.07 9.59 7.33
CA ASN A 125 4.75 10.53 8.23
C ASN A 125 5.32 9.87 9.50
N ASP A 126 4.69 8.84 9.98
CA ASP A 126 5.04 8.08 11.18
C ASP A 126 5.92 6.84 10.91
N CYS A 127 6.51 6.73 9.70
CA CYS A 127 7.48 5.69 9.38
C CYS A 127 8.76 5.79 10.24
N VAL A 128 9.51 4.69 10.31
CA VAL A 128 10.81 4.69 11.00
C VAL A 128 11.84 5.57 10.27
N ASN A 129 12.83 6.07 11.00
CA ASN A 129 13.82 7.02 10.48
C ASN A 129 14.59 6.48 9.26
N GLU A 130 14.94 5.20 9.27
CA GLU A 130 15.68 4.53 8.20
C GLU A 130 14.91 4.58 6.88
N ILE A 131 13.59 4.46 6.93
CA ILE A 131 12.71 4.54 5.78
C ILE A 131 12.56 5.98 5.31
N SER A 132 12.41 6.95 6.24
CA SER A 132 12.31 8.37 5.88
C SER A 132 13.56 8.90 5.16
N ASN A 133 14.72 8.27 5.34
CA ASN A 133 15.97 8.65 4.69
C ASN A 133 16.08 8.17 3.22
N ILE A 134 15.27 7.22 2.80
CA ILE A 134 15.36 6.57 1.47
C ILE A 134 14.08 6.71 0.63
N ALA A 135 13.03 7.31 1.19
CA ALA A 135 11.73 7.48 0.55
C ALA A 135 11.23 8.93 0.65
N ILE A 136 10.28 9.28 -0.18
CA ILE A 136 9.54 10.55 -0.10
C ILE A 136 8.61 10.45 1.10
N LYS A 137 8.94 11.18 2.17
CA LYS A 137 8.11 11.24 3.37
C LYS A 137 6.87 12.08 3.11
N LEU A 138 5.70 11.50 3.40
CA LEU A 138 4.39 12.12 3.26
C LEU A 138 4.03 12.94 4.51
N ASN A 139 2.93 13.69 4.45
CA ASN A 139 2.39 14.44 5.59
C ASN A 139 1.41 13.58 6.41
N ASN A 140 0.72 12.63 5.76
CA ASN A 140 -0.26 11.77 6.40
C ASN A 140 0.39 10.53 7.02
N ASN A 141 -0.13 10.11 8.16
CA ASN A 141 0.26 8.87 8.83
C ASN A 141 -0.32 7.64 8.12
N GLY A 142 0.25 6.46 8.41
CA GLY A 142 -0.33 5.19 7.99
C GLY A 142 -1.77 5.04 8.48
N GLY A 143 -2.64 4.51 7.61
CA GLY A 143 -4.07 4.38 7.88
C GLY A 143 -4.87 5.69 7.95
N ASP A 144 -4.24 6.84 7.68
CA ASP A 144 -4.90 8.16 7.72
C ASP A 144 -4.76 8.95 6.41
N GLY A 145 -4.75 8.26 5.28
CA GLY A 145 -4.72 8.87 3.96
C GLY A 145 -3.34 8.92 3.30
N ALA A 146 -2.35 8.18 3.79
CA ALA A 146 -1.02 8.13 3.19
C ALA A 146 -1.04 7.55 1.76
N ILE A 147 -1.87 6.53 1.50
CA ILE A 147 -2.03 5.99 0.14
C ILE A 147 -2.67 7.02 -0.79
N ARG A 148 -3.68 7.75 -0.30
CA ARG A 148 -4.32 8.82 -1.04
C ARG A 148 -3.31 9.91 -1.42
N GLU A 149 -2.48 10.35 -0.47
CA GLU A 149 -1.44 11.35 -0.70
C GLU A 149 -0.40 10.86 -1.71
N THR A 150 0.01 9.59 -1.62
CA THR A 150 0.90 8.94 -2.61
C THR A 150 0.35 9.04 -4.03
N ILE A 151 -0.93 8.65 -4.21
CA ILE A 151 -1.61 8.69 -5.50
C ILE A 151 -1.68 10.12 -6.02
N GLU A 152 -2.09 11.08 -5.19
CA GLU A 152 -2.15 12.49 -5.57
C GLU A 152 -0.79 13.06 -5.94
N TYR A 153 0.27 12.68 -5.20
CA TYR A 153 1.64 13.08 -5.52
C TYR A 153 2.02 12.61 -6.94
N ILE A 154 1.80 11.34 -7.24
CA ILE A 154 2.12 10.77 -8.56
C ILE A 154 1.30 11.46 -9.66
N LEU A 155 0.01 11.66 -9.45
CA LEU A 155 -0.87 12.33 -10.42
C LEU A 155 -0.45 13.78 -10.68
N LYS A 156 0.03 14.50 -9.67
CA LYS A 156 0.59 15.86 -9.82
C LYS A 156 1.88 15.86 -10.65
N GLN A 157 2.77 14.89 -10.43
CA GLN A 157 4.00 14.76 -11.22
C GLN A 157 3.74 14.37 -12.68
N GLU A 158 2.59 13.78 -12.95
CA GLU A 158 2.18 13.34 -14.29
C GLU A 158 1.16 14.29 -14.97
N ASP A 159 0.90 15.47 -14.37
CA ASP A 159 -0.07 16.48 -14.85
C ASP A 159 -1.52 15.95 -14.98
N MET A 160 -1.88 14.91 -14.20
CA MET A 160 -3.18 14.24 -14.23
C MET A 160 -4.08 14.56 -13.01
N TYR A 161 -3.62 15.41 -12.10
CA TYR A 161 -4.36 15.69 -10.86
C TYR A 161 -5.68 16.41 -11.10
N GLU A 162 -5.72 17.33 -12.08
CA GLU A 162 -6.96 18.06 -12.42
C GLU A 162 -8.03 17.11 -12.98
N GLU A 163 -7.65 16.07 -13.72
CA GLU A 163 -8.58 15.04 -14.21
C GLU A 163 -9.15 14.22 -13.06
N PHE A 164 -8.32 13.89 -12.07
CA PHE A 164 -8.76 13.23 -10.84
C PHE A 164 -9.84 14.07 -10.11
N ILE A 165 -9.62 15.36 -9.95
CA ILE A 165 -10.60 16.25 -9.31
C ILE A 165 -11.91 16.36 -10.12
N LYS A 166 -11.81 16.48 -11.45
CA LYS A 166 -12.97 16.55 -12.34
C LYS A 166 -13.81 15.27 -12.33
N TYR A 167 -13.18 14.12 -12.13
CA TYR A 167 -13.89 12.84 -12.10
C TYR A 167 -14.90 12.75 -10.93
N TRP A 168 -14.63 13.44 -9.83
CA TRP A 168 -15.47 13.43 -8.64
C TRP A 168 -16.42 14.64 -8.52
N LYS A 169 -16.38 15.57 -9.45
CA LYS A 169 -17.32 16.71 -9.57
C LYS A 169 -18.51 16.35 -10.45
#